data_aab27d848540a9e371c78485547a77fa
#
_entry.id   aab27d848540a9e371c78485547a77fa
#
_cell.length_a   1.000
_cell.length_b   1.000
_cell.length_c   1.000
_cell.angle_alpha   90.00
_cell.angle_beta   90.00
_cell.angle_gamma   90.00
#
_symmetry.space_group_name_H-M   'P 1'
#
loop_
_entity.id
_entity.type
_entity.pdbx_description
1 polymer ?
#
loop_
_entity_poly.entity_id
_entity_poly.type
_entity_poly.pdbx_seq_one_letter_code
_entity_poly.pdbx_strand_id
1 'polypeptide(L)'
;ALIGGSIGGGIAWEMAALAPELTQYLIPIASDWKANDWIIANTFLQKRILQNSKNPIEDARIHAMLTYRTPQSFDYRFGRTKNEELGIFNVESWLLHHGNKLANRFSLPSYVMMNHLLSTINIERDGKSAKKIIGSINAEIHLIAIDSDLFFTPSEDQRTFQMLKQKKENIYYHELKSIHGHDGFLIESDHMAQILKTIF
;
A
#
# COMPACT_ATOMS: atom_id res chain seq x y z
N ALA A 1 18.05 -8.28 0.62
CA ALA A 1 16.92 -7.48 1.15
C ALA A 1 15.61 -7.94 0.53
N LEU A 2 14.53 -7.93 1.32
CA LEU A 2 13.14 -8.00 0.85
C LEU A 2 12.56 -6.59 0.93
N ILE A 3 12.26 -5.98 -0.22
CA ILE A 3 11.69 -4.64 -0.33
C ILE A 3 10.37 -4.75 -1.07
N GLY A 4 9.30 -4.20 -0.54
CA GLY A 4 8.01 -4.21 -1.20
C GLY A 4 7.11 -3.05 -0.79
N GLY A 5 6.43 -2.44 -1.76
CA GLY A 5 5.43 -1.40 -1.51
C GLY A 5 4.01 -1.96 -1.52
N SER A 6 3.13 -1.44 -0.65
CA SER A 6 1.73 -1.83 -0.60
C SER A 6 1.57 -3.34 -0.42
N ILE A 7 0.79 -4.03 -1.28
CA ILE A 7 0.67 -5.50 -1.25
C ILE A 7 2.03 -6.21 -1.34
N GLY A 8 3.02 -5.62 -2.04
CA GLY A 8 4.38 -6.15 -2.08
C GLY A 8 5.07 -6.17 -0.72
N GLY A 9 4.78 -5.20 0.14
CA GLY A 9 5.23 -5.20 1.53
C GLY A 9 4.55 -6.30 2.36
N GLY A 10 3.25 -6.52 2.16
CA GLY A 10 2.54 -7.65 2.76
C GLY A 10 3.14 -9.01 2.35
N ILE A 11 3.48 -9.17 1.06
CA ILE A 11 4.18 -10.37 0.57
C ILE A 11 5.57 -10.49 1.21
N ALA A 12 6.31 -9.41 1.36
CA ALA A 12 7.62 -9.41 2.02
C ALA A 12 7.51 -9.86 3.49
N TRP A 13 6.49 -9.40 4.21
CA TRP A 13 6.17 -9.86 5.57
C TRP A 13 5.89 -11.38 5.61
N GLU A 14 5.06 -11.87 4.68
CA GLU A 14 4.73 -13.30 4.58
C GLU A 14 5.98 -14.15 4.29
N MET A 15 6.83 -13.71 3.36
CA MET A 15 8.07 -14.41 3.02
C MET A 15 9.02 -14.47 4.22
N ALA A 16 9.22 -13.35 4.93
CA ALA A 16 10.08 -13.32 6.10
C ALA A 16 9.51 -14.14 7.27
N ALA A 17 8.17 -14.20 7.41
CA ALA A 17 7.51 -15.01 8.43
C ALA A 17 7.61 -16.51 8.14
N LEU A 18 7.58 -16.93 6.87
CA LEU A 18 7.75 -18.32 6.43
C LEU A 18 9.21 -18.80 6.48
N ALA A 19 10.14 -17.91 6.18
CA ALA A 19 11.57 -18.20 6.14
C ALA A 19 12.34 -17.09 6.88
N PRO A 20 12.43 -17.15 8.23
CA PRO A 20 13.02 -16.10 9.06
C PRO A 20 14.48 -15.73 8.73
N GLU A 21 15.20 -16.64 8.10
CA GLU A 21 16.62 -16.52 7.70
C GLU A 21 16.81 -16.03 6.25
N LEU A 22 15.72 -15.80 5.52
CA LEU A 22 15.75 -15.55 4.07
C LEU A 22 16.50 -14.27 3.71
N THR A 23 16.49 -13.28 4.59
CA THR A 23 17.04 -11.97 4.28
C THR A 23 17.70 -11.29 5.48
N GLN A 24 18.62 -10.36 5.20
CA GLN A 24 19.22 -9.49 6.20
C GLN A 24 18.35 -8.24 6.47
N TYR A 25 17.59 -7.78 5.48
CA TYR A 25 16.74 -6.59 5.56
C TYR A 25 15.33 -6.89 5.09
N LEU A 26 14.34 -6.50 5.88
CA LEU A 26 12.92 -6.51 5.55
C LEU A 26 12.41 -5.07 5.53
N ILE A 27 12.00 -4.58 4.35
CA ILE A 27 11.63 -3.18 4.13
C ILE A 27 10.23 -3.10 3.52
N PRO A 28 9.17 -3.25 4.32
CA PRO A 28 7.81 -2.98 3.87
C PRO A 28 7.57 -1.48 3.78
N ILE A 29 7.03 -1.02 2.65
CA ILE A 29 6.75 0.39 2.37
C ILE A 29 5.24 0.56 2.22
N ALA A 30 4.64 1.49 2.97
CA ALA A 30 3.19 1.72 2.95
C ALA A 30 2.40 0.40 3.04
N SER A 31 2.71 -0.42 4.05
CA SER A 31 2.19 -1.78 4.17
C SER A 31 2.35 -2.31 5.59
N ASP A 32 1.46 -3.20 6.01
CA ASP A 32 1.54 -3.83 7.31
C ASP A 32 1.54 -5.37 7.19
N TRP A 33 1.88 -6.06 8.29
CA TRP A 33 1.91 -7.51 8.43
C TRP A 33 0.51 -8.15 8.44
N LYS A 34 -0.55 -7.32 8.57
CA LYS A 34 -1.96 -7.75 8.61
C LYS A 34 -2.87 -6.72 7.97
N ALA A 35 -3.79 -7.19 7.15
CA ALA A 35 -4.89 -6.36 6.68
C ALA A 35 -5.82 -6.04 7.86
N ASN A 36 -5.97 -4.75 8.17
CA ASN A 36 -6.93 -4.26 9.17
C ASN A 36 -8.35 -4.17 8.59
N ASP A 37 -9.33 -3.82 9.43
CA ASP A 37 -10.73 -3.71 8.99
C ASP A 37 -10.92 -2.65 7.89
N TRP A 38 -10.12 -1.59 7.86
CA TRP A 38 -10.16 -0.58 6.81
C TRP A 38 -9.73 -1.14 5.45
N ILE A 39 -8.64 -1.89 5.40
CA ILE A 39 -8.18 -2.57 4.18
C ILE A 39 -9.21 -3.62 3.74
N ILE A 40 -9.75 -4.41 4.70
CA ILE A 40 -10.79 -5.41 4.41
C ILE A 40 -12.05 -4.75 3.85
N ALA A 41 -12.50 -3.62 4.40
CA ALA A 41 -13.65 -2.88 3.89
C ALA A 41 -13.42 -2.33 2.48
N ASN A 42 -12.24 -1.75 2.21
CA ASN A 42 -11.85 -1.28 0.87
C ASN A 42 -11.81 -2.42 -0.15
N THR A 43 -11.20 -3.55 0.19
CA THR A 43 -11.13 -4.72 -0.69
C THR A 43 -12.51 -5.35 -0.90
N PHE A 44 -13.39 -5.31 0.09
CA PHE A 44 -14.79 -5.72 -0.07
C PHE A 44 -15.52 -4.83 -1.09
N LEU A 45 -15.39 -3.50 -0.98
CA LEU A 45 -15.99 -2.58 -1.96
C LEU A 45 -15.41 -2.81 -3.37
N GLN A 46 -14.09 -2.98 -3.48
CA GLN A 46 -13.42 -3.34 -4.73
C GLN A 46 -14.02 -4.62 -5.33
N LYS A 47 -14.20 -5.67 -4.52
CA LYS A 47 -14.85 -6.91 -4.95
C LYS A 47 -16.25 -6.67 -5.48
N ARG A 48 -17.05 -5.81 -4.83
CA ARG A 48 -18.39 -5.45 -5.27
C ARG A 48 -18.39 -4.75 -6.63
N ILE A 49 -17.46 -3.83 -6.85
CA ILE A 49 -17.28 -3.14 -8.14
C ILE A 49 -16.89 -4.15 -9.20
N LEU A 50 -15.86 -4.98 -8.96
CA LEU A 50 -15.38 -5.99 -9.90
C LEU A 50 -16.46 -7.01 -10.33
N GLN A 51 -17.43 -7.28 -9.46
CA GLN A 51 -18.51 -8.24 -9.72
C GLN A 51 -19.73 -7.63 -10.42
N ASN A 52 -20.00 -6.33 -10.25
CA ASN A 52 -21.27 -5.74 -10.64
C ASN A 52 -21.16 -4.60 -11.66
N SER A 53 -19.96 -4.06 -11.90
CA SER A 53 -19.77 -3.01 -12.89
C SER A 53 -19.80 -3.57 -14.34
N LYS A 54 -20.20 -2.72 -15.28
CA LYS A 54 -20.07 -2.98 -16.73
C LYS A 54 -18.60 -2.87 -17.17
N ASN A 55 -17.82 -2.00 -16.50
CA ASN A 55 -16.39 -1.76 -16.77
C ASN A 55 -15.57 -2.06 -15.50
N PRO A 56 -15.50 -3.33 -15.06
CA PRO A 56 -15.12 -3.67 -13.70
C PRO A 56 -13.70 -3.18 -13.32
N ILE A 57 -12.71 -3.32 -14.21
CA ILE A 57 -11.34 -2.93 -13.94
C ILE A 57 -11.20 -1.40 -13.91
N GLU A 58 -11.84 -0.70 -14.85
CA GLU A 58 -11.82 0.76 -14.92
C GLU A 58 -12.42 1.37 -13.65
N ASP A 59 -13.64 0.96 -13.28
CA ASP A 59 -14.35 1.51 -12.13
C ASP A 59 -13.65 1.18 -10.81
N ALA A 60 -13.12 -0.04 -10.68
CA ALA A 60 -12.32 -0.42 -9.52
C ALA A 60 -11.04 0.42 -9.42
N ARG A 61 -10.37 0.73 -10.55
CA ARG A 61 -9.20 1.60 -10.54
C ARG A 61 -9.55 3.04 -10.20
N ILE A 62 -10.66 3.58 -10.73
CA ILE A 62 -11.14 4.91 -10.39
C ILE A 62 -11.37 5.01 -8.87
N HIS A 63 -12.06 4.05 -8.27
CA HIS A 63 -12.24 4.02 -6.82
C HIS A 63 -10.89 3.93 -6.08
N ALA A 64 -9.98 3.06 -6.50
CA ALA A 64 -8.67 2.92 -5.86
C ALA A 64 -7.88 4.24 -5.86
N MET A 65 -7.94 5.02 -6.94
CA MET A 65 -7.25 6.31 -7.01
C MET A 65 -7.72 7.33 -5.97
N LEU A 66 -8.97 7.21 -5.47
CA LEU A 66 -9.47 8.08 -4.40
C LEU A 66 -8.87 7.72 -3.04
N THR A 67 -8.47 6.47 -2.82
CA THR A 67 -7.82 6.02 -1.58
C THR A 67 -6.29 6.10 -1.66
N TYR A 68 -5.73 6.08 -2.88
CA TYR A 68 -4.28 6.18 -3.11
C TYR A 68 -3.78 7.62 -3.15
N ARG A 69 -4.68 8.59 -3.31
CA ARG A 69 -4.37 10.03 -3.32
C ARG A 69 -5.11 10.74 -2.20
N THR A 70 -4.60 11.89 -1.81
CA THR A 70 -5.25 12.76 -0.82
C THR A 70 -6.07 13.86 -1.49
N PRO A 71 -7.05 14.46 -0.78
CA PRO A 71 -7.71 15.69 -1.25
C PRO A 71 -6.72 16.78 -1.61
N GLN A 72 -5.67 16.98 -0.79
CA GLN A 72 -4.62 17.97 -1.04
C GLN A 72 -3.87 17.70 -2.36
N SER A 73 -3.57 16.42 -2.66
CA SER A 73 -2.96 16.02 -3.93
C SER A 73 -3.85 16.34 -5.14
N PHE A 74 -5.16 16.15 -5.00
CA PHE A 74 -6.14 16.49 -6.03
C PHE A 74 -6.23 18.00 -6.23
N ASP A 75 -6.33 18.79 -5.17
CA ASP A 75 -6.41 20.26 -5.23
C ASP A 75 -5.15 20.84 -5.86
N TYR A 76 -3.98 20.39 -5.43
CA TYR A 76 -2.69 20.80 -5.99
C TYR A 76 -2.61 20.54 -7.50
N ARG A 77 -3.13 19.41 -7.96
CA ARG A 77 -3.02 19.00 -9.35
C ARG A 77 -4.08 19.63 -10.26
N PHE A 78 -5.32 19.76 -9.82
CA PHE A 78 -6.45 20.03 -10.70
C PHE A 78 -7.08 21.40 -10.51
N GLY A 79 -7.12 21.94 -9.28
CA GLY A 79 -7.63 23.30 -9.01
C GLY A 79 -9.02 23.57 -9.60
N ARG A 80 -9.88 22.51 -9.69
CA ARG A 80 -11.23 22.58 -10.28
C ARG A 80 -11.26 23.04 -11.75
N THR A 81 -10.20 22.80 -12.50
CA THR A 81 -10.14 23.15 -13.93
C THR A 81 -10.88 22.14 -14.80
N LYS A 82 -11.29 22.58 -16.01
CA LYS A 82 -12.02 21.75 -16.99
C LYS A 82 -11.13 21.32 -18.15
N ASN A 83 -11.43 20.16 -18.68
CA ASN A 83 -10.99 19.70 -19.99
C ASN A 83 -12.01 20.21 -21.01
N GLU A 84 -11.65 21.25 -21.76
CA GLU A 84 -12.54 21.91 -22.72
C GLU A 84 -12.93 20.99 -23.88
N GLU A 85 -12.04 20.08 -24.27
CA GLU A 85 -12.26 19.15 -25.37
C GLU A 85 -13.31 18.08 -25.01
N LEU A 86 -13.28 17.60 -23.78
CA LEU A 86 -14.19 16.56 -23.28
C LEU A 86 -15.42 17.13 -22.56
N GLY A 87 -15.45 18.42 -22.22
CA GLY A 87 -16.53 19.06 -21.49
C GLY A 87 -16.69 18.61 -20.02
N ILE A 88 -15.67 17.95 -19.44
CA ILE A 88 -15.67 17.43 -18.07
C ILE A 88 -14.54 18.06 -17.24
N PHE A 89 -14.53 17.83 -15.91
CA PHE A 89 -13.40 18.31 -15.10
C PHE A 89 -12.11 17.52 -15.40
N ASN A 90 -10.97 18.19 -15.28
CA ASN A 90 -9.68 17.53 -15.48
C ASN A 90 -9.43 16.35 -14.54
N VAL A 91 -9.97 16.40 -13.31
CA VAL A 91 -9.93 15.27 -12.37
C VAL A 91 -10.71 14.06 -12.90
N GLU A 92 -11.87 14.27 -13.52
CA GLU A 92 -12.67 13.19 -14.12
C GLU A 92 -11.92 12.56 -15.30
N SER A 93 -11.40 13.40 -16.21
CA SER A 93 -10.57 12.94 -17.33
C SER A 93 -9.36 12.12 -16.87
N TRP A 94 -8.69 12.58 -15.80
CA TRP A 94 -7.54 11.87 -15.23
C TRP A 94 -7.93 10.51 -14.62
N LEU A 95 -9.05 10.43 -13.90
CA LEU A 95 -9.56 9.17 -13.33
C LEU A 95 -9.92 8.17 -14.42
N LEU A 96 -10.65 8.62 -15.47
CA LEU A 96 -10.98 7.79 -16.62
C LEU A 96 -9.71 7.29 -17.36
N HIS A 97 -8.71 8.16 -17.53
CA HIS A 97 -7.43 7.74 -18.10
C HIS A 97 -6.76 6.63 -17.30
N HIS A 98 -6.73 6.73 -15.97
CA HIS A 98 -6.13 5.71 -15.13
C HIS A 98 -6.93 4.39 -15.12
N GLY A 99 -8.25 4.47 -15.14
CA GLY A 99 -9.14 3.31 -15.30
C GLY A 99 -8.84 2.55 -16.58
N ASN A 100 -8.90 3.25 -17.71
CA ASN A 100 -8.66 2.69 -19.04
C ASN A 100 -7.22 2.12 -19.17
N LYS A 101 -6.22 2.88 -18.71
CA LYS A 101 -4.82 2.43 -18.72
C LYS A 101 -4.62 1.12 -17.97
N LEU A 102 -5.32 0.89 -16.86
CA LEU A 102 -5.23 -0.38 -16.13
C LEU A 102 -5.98 -1.48 -16.87
N ALA A 103 -7.19 -1.24 -17.37
CA ALA A 103 -7.99 -2.21 -18.10
C ALA A 103 -7.26 -2.77 -19.34
N ASN A 104 -6.45 -1.94 -20.00
CA ASN A 104 -5.67 -2.34 -21.19
C ASN A 104 -4.46 -3.25 -20.87
N ARG A 105 -4.04 -3.35 -19.62
CA ARG A 105 -2.84 -4.13 -19.24
C ARG A 105 -3.09 -5.19 -18.17
N PHE A 106 -4.28 -5.23 -17.57
CA PHE A 106 -4.58 -6.09 -16.45
C PHE A 106 -5.82 -6.93 -16.72
N SER A 107 -5.78 -8.22 -16.46
CA SER A 107 -6.95 -9.08 -16.62
C SER A 107 -7.84 -9.02 -15.38
N LEU A 108 -9.15 -9.21 -15.57
CA LEU A 108 -10.11 -9.26 -14.47
C LEU A 108 -9.77 -10.36 -13.43
N PRO A 109 -9.44 -11.61 -13.83
CA PRO A 109 -9.03 -12.63 -12.87
C PRO A 109 -7.79 -12.23 -12.06
N SER A 110 -6.80 -11.58 -12.69
CA SER A 110 -5.59 -11.10 -11.99
C SER A 110 -5.94 -10.02 -10.97
N TYR A 111 -6.83 -9.07 -11.31
CA TYR A 111 -7.24 -8.03 -10.37
C TYR A 111 -8.03 -8.61 -9.18
N VAL A 112 -8.94 -9.55 -9.45
CA VAL A 112 -9.70 -10.27 -8.39
C VAL A 112 -8.73 -11.00 -7.46
N MET A 113 -7.71 -11.67 -8.00
CA MET A 113 -6.68 -12.36 -7.19
C MET A 113 -5.87 -11.37 -6.35
N MET A 114 -5.38 -10.27 -6.93
CA MET A 114 -4.63 -9.25 -6.19
C MET A 114 -5.46 -8.63 -5.07
N ASN A 115 -6.73 -8.34 -5.33
CA ASN A 115 -7.66 -7.84 -4.31
C ASN A 115 -7.89 -8.85 -3.17
N HIS A 116 -7.97 -10.14 -3.51
CA HIS A 116 -8.06 -11.21 -2.52
C HIS A 116 -6.78 -11.30 -1.67
N LEU A 117 -5.62 -11.32 -2.30
CA LEU A 117 -4.33 -11.36 -1.58
C LEU A 117 -4.20 -10.19 -0.60
N LEU A 118 -4.60 -8.98 -1.03
CA LEU A 118 -4.55 -7.79 -0.18
C LEU A 118 -5.47 -7.93 1.05
N SER A 119 -6.67 -8.50 0.89
CA SER A 119 -7.61 -8.72 2.01
C SER A 119 -7.17 -9.82 2.97
N THR A 120 -6.27 -10.70 2.56
CA THR A 120 -5.85 -11.88 3.32
C THR A 120 -4.45 -11.78 3.91
N ILE A 121 -3.77 -10.64 3.75
CA ILE A 121 -2.49 -10.40 4.44
C ILE A 121 -2.68 -10.64 5.93
N ASN A 122 -1.99 -11.64 6.46
CA ASN A 122 -1.94 -11.93 7.90
C ASN A 122 -0.86 -12.97 8.18
N ILE A 123 0.23 -12.57 8.79
CA ILE A 123 1.31 -13.49 9.13
C ILE A 123 0.98 -14.40 10.32
N GLU A 124 -0.06 -14.10 11.11
CA GLU A 124 -0.48 -14.97 12.23
C GLU A 124 -0.98 -16.30 11.71
N ARG A 125 -0.36 -17.38 12.17
CA ARG A 125 -0.67 -18.75 11.74
C ARG A 125 -0.33 -19.77 12.83
N ASP A 126 -0.94 -20.94 12.76
CA ASP A 126 -0.66 -22.07 13.64
C ASP A 126 -0.74 -21.70 15.14
N GLY A 127 -1.67 -20.81 15.51
CA GLY A 127 -1.82 -20.32 16.88
C GLY A 127 -0.68 -19.42 17.38
N LYS A 128 0.24 -19.01 16.51
CA LYS A 128 1.32 -18.09 16.86
C LYS A 128 0.90 -16.65 16.58
N SER A 129 1.07 -15.78 17.58
CA SER A 129 0.83 -14.34 17.43
C SER A 129 1.91 -13.67 16.58
N ALA A 130 1.58 -12.53 15.96
CA ALA A 130 2.51 -11.70 15.21
C ALA A 130 3.78 -11.37 15.99
N LYS A 131 3.67 -11.03 17.27
CA LYS A 131 4.83 -10.78 18.15
C LYS A 131 5.82 -11.95 18.19
N LYS A 132 5.31 -13.19 18.24
CA LYS A 132 6.15 -14.40 18.27
C LYS A 132 6.80 -14.65 16.92
N ILE A 133 6.04 -14.49 15.83
CA ILE A 133 6.52 -14.72 14.46
C ILE A 133 7.55 -13.66 14.09
N ILE A 134 7.25 -12.37 14.29
CA ILE A 134 8.17 -11.28 13.94
C ILE A 134 9.43 -11.32 14.83
N GLY A 135 9.29 -11.72 16.10
CA GLY A 135 10.42 -11.94 16.99
C GLY A 135 11.38 -13.02 16.51
N SER A 136 10.94 -13.98 15.68
CA SER A 136 11.80 -15.02 15.08
C SER A 136 12.44 -14.61 13.74
N ILE A 137 12.01 -13.50 13.12
CA ILE A 137 12.61 -13.00 11.88
C ILE A 137 14.00 -12.43 12.22
N ASN A 138 15.06 -12.94 11.59
CA ASN A 138 16.43 -12.48 11.85
C ASN A 138 16.75 -11.13 11.21
N ALA A 139 15.99 -10.76 10.17
CA ALA A 139 16.22 -9.52 9.44
C ALA A 139 16.13 -8.27 10.34
N GLU A 140 16.91 -7.27 9.99
CA GLU A 140 16.68 -5.88 10.37
C GLU A 140 15.41 -5.38 9.64
N ILE A 141 14.48 -4.76 10.38
CA ILE A 141 13.18 -4.38 9.85
C ILE A 141 13.08 -2.86 9.76
N HIS A 142 12.81 -2.34 8.58
CA HIS A 142 12.60 -0.92 8.33
C HIS A 142 11.19 -0.67 7.83
N LEU A 143 10.31 -0.20 8.70
CA LEU A 143 8.96 0.21 8.32
C LEU A 143 9.02 1.59 7.69
N ILE A 144 8.59 1.73 6.44
CA ILE A 144 8.52 3.02 5.76
C ILE A 144 7.06 3.38 5.55
N ALA A 145 6.55 4.29 6.37
CA ALA A 145 5.21 4.84 6.27
C ALA A 145 5.19 6.12 5.43
N ILE A 146 4.02 6.48 4.89
CA ILE A 146 3.80 7.77 4.22
C ILE A 146 2.85 8.58 5.08
N ASP A 147 3.26 9.77 5.47
CA ASP A 147 2.55 10.59 6.48
C ASP A 147 1.10 10.93 6.12
N SER A 148 0.78 10.98 4.84
CA SER A 148 -0.55 11.28 4.32
C SER A 148 -1.31 10.06 3.76
N ASP A 149 -0.81 8.84 3.97
CA ASP A 149 -1.43 7.62 3.43
C ASP A 149 -2.83 7.38 4.03
N LEU A 150 -3.84 7.32 3.15
CA LEU A 150 -5.22 7.04 3.51
C LEU A 150 -5.58 5.56 3.37
N PHE A 151 -4.71 4.76 2.79
CA PHE A 151 -4.93 3.34 2.52
C PHE A 151 -4.24 2.45 3.56
N PHE A 152 -2.91 2.48 3.67
CA PHE A 152 -2.16 1.98 4.80
C PHE A 152 -1.78 3.15 5.70
N THR A 153 -2.59 3.41 6.71
CA THR A 153 -2.46 4.64 7.50
C THR A 153 -1.20 4.62 8.37
N PRO A 154 -0.46 5.75 8.49
CA PRO A 154 0.76 5.81 9.29
C PRO A 154 0.54 5.48 10.76
N SER A 155 -0.68 5.64 11.26
CA SER A 155 -1.04 5.25 12.64
C SER A 155 -0.98 3.73 12.86
N GLU A 156 -1.25 2.91 11.84
CA GLU A 156 -1.09 1.45 11.92
C GLU A 156 0.39 1.07 11.93
N ASP A 157 1.19 1.64 11.02
CA ASP A 157 2.63 1.43 10.99
C ASP A 157 3.30 1.82 12.32
N GLN A 158 2.90 2.96 12.90
CA GLN A 158 3.37 3.39 14.21
C GLN A 158 2.98 2.40 15.31
N ARG A 159 1.74 1.89 15.30
CA ARG A 159 1.27 0.86 16.22
C ARG A 159 2.11 -0.41 16.12
N THR A 160 2.34 -0.88 14.91
CA THR A 160 3.21 -2.03 14.62
C THR A 160 4.62 -1.79 15.14
N PHE A 161 5.23 -0.64 14.85
CA PHE A 161 6.53 -0.26 15.37
C PHE A 161 6.60 -0.29 16.89
N GLN A 162 5.67 0.37 17.58
CA GLN A 162 5.63 0.41 19.05
C GLN A 162 5.43 -0.98 19.68
N MET A 163 4.59 -1.80 19.07
CA MET A 163 4.38 -3.18 19.52
C MET A 163 5.67 -4.02 19.43
N LEU A 164 6.45 -3.83 18.37
CA LEU A 164 7.61 -4.66 18.07
C LEU A 164 8.89 -4.13 18.73
N LYS A 165 9.05 -2.82 18.87
CA LYS A 165 10.23 -2.21 19.50
C LYS A 165 10.50 -2.72 20.93
N GLN A 166 9.45 -3.16 21.61
CA GLN A 166 9.56 -3.75 22.96
C GLN A 166 10.22 -5.14 22.95
N LYS A 167 10.31 -5.81 21.81
CA LYS A 167 10.76 -7.21 21.67
C LYS A 167 11.89 -7.42 20.69
N LYS A 168 12.13 -6.44 19.82
CA LYS A 168 13.11 -6.50 18.74
C LYS A 168 13.88 -5.18 18.67
N GLU A 169 15.18 -5.22 18.89
CA GLU A 169 16.03 -4.02 18.90
C GLU A 169 16.27 -3.47 17.48
N ASN A 170 16.45 -4.39 16.50
CA ASN A 170 16.73 -4.06 15.11
C ASN A 170 15.44 -3.84 14.28
N ILE A 171 14.57 -2.97 14.79
CA ILE A 171 13.41 -2.44 14.08
C ILE A 171 13.44 -0.91 14.07
N TYR A 172 13.15 -0.32 12.92
CA TYR A 172 13.24 1.10 12.65
C TYR A 172 11.96 1.58 11.96
N TYR A 173 11.60 2.82 12.22
CA TYR A 173 10.46 3.50 11.60
C TYR A 173 10.95 4.71 10.85
N HIS A 174 10.57 4.82 9.60
CA HIS A 174 10.85 5.94 8.71
C HIS A 174 9.54 6.54 8.22
N GLU A 175 9.50 7.85 8.07
CA GLU A 175 8.34 8.55 7.56
C GLU A 175 8.70 9.31 6.29
N LEU A 176 8.06 8.93 5.19
CA LEU A 176 8.14 9.64 3.91
C LEU A 176 7.11 10.77 3.91
N LYS A 177 7.56 12.01 3.84
CA LYS A 177 6.71 13.18 3.73
C LYS A 177 6.20 13.34 2.30
N SER A 178 4.88 13.37 2.12
CA SER A 178 4.25 13.56 0.82
C SER A 178 2.82 14.06 0.98
N ILE A 179 2.37 14.93 0.06
CA ILE A 179 0.94 15.27 -0.05
C ILE A 179 0.16 14.24 -0.88
N HIS A 180 0.85 13.25 -1.46
CA HIS A 180 0.28 12.38 -2.49
C HIS A 180 -0.34 11.09 -1.96
N GLY A 181 -0.41 10.90 -0.63
CA GLY A 181 -1.01 9.72 -0.02
C GLY A 181 -0.21 8.45 -0.31
N HIS A 182 -0.92 7.33 -0.44
CA HIS A 182 -0.34 6.01 -0.69
C HIS A 182 0.64 5.98 -1.87
N ASP A 183 0.33 6.70 -2.97
CA ASP A 183 1.22 6.81 -4.13
C ASP A 183 2.52 7.60 -3.85
N GLY A 184 2.68 8.20 -2.66
CA GLY A 184 3.87 8.98 -2.29
C GLY A 184 5.17 8.21 -2.50
N PHE A 185 5.22 6.91 -2.18
CA PHE A 185 6.44 6.11 -2.39
C PHE A 185 6.85 5.92 -3.86
N LEU A 186 5.91 6.14 -4.78
CA LEU A 186 6.17 6.10 -6.23
C LEU A 186 6.52 7.48 -6.81
N ILE A 187 6.15 8.54 -6.10
CA ILE A 187 6.27 9.93 -6.59
C ILE A 187 7.49 10.61 -5.99
N GLU A 188 7.72 10.44 -4.70
CA GLU A 188 8.81 11.08 -3.93
C GLU A 188 10.12 10.28 -4.03
N SER A 189 10.55 9.99 -5.26
CA SER A 189 11.70 9.13 -5.55
C SER A 189 13.00 9.58 -4.87
N ASP A 190 13.25 10.89 -4.81
CA ASP A 190 14.47 11.43 -4.21
C ASP A 190 14.47 11.27 -2.69
N HIS A 191 13.32 11.52 -2.05
CA HIS A 191 13.17 11.34 -0.60
C HIS A 191 13.24 9.85 -0.24
N MET A 192 12.58 8.97 -1.04
CA MET A 192 12.70 7.53 -0.87
C MET A 192 14.15 7.06 -0.99
N ALA A 193 14.88 7.55 -1.99
CA ALA A 193 16.29 7.24 -2.17
C ALA A 193 17.15 7.70 -0.96
N GLN A 194 16.83 8.85 -0.37
CA GLN A 194 17.51 9.31 0.86
C GLN A 194 17.24 8.36 2.03
N ILE A 195 15.99 7.93 2.25
CA ILE A 195 15.68 6.95 3.30
C ILE A 195 16.45 5.65 3.06
N LEU A 196 16.41 5.10 1.85
CA LEU A 196 17.09 3.85 1.53
C LEU A 196 18.62 3.93 1.71
N LYS A 197 19.25 5.07 1.39
CA LYS A 197 20.68 5.30 1.67
C LYS A 197 21.06 5.27 3.15
N THR A 198 20.11 5.46 4.05
CA THR A 198 20.38 5.33 5.50
C THR A 198 20.34 3.88 5.97
N ILE A 199 19.81 2.98 5.15
CA ILE A 199 19.64 1.56 5.44
C ILE A 199 20.82 0.75 4.88
N PHE A 200 21.31 1.15 3.71
CA PHE A 200 22.41 0.50 2.99
C PHE A 200 23.67 1.35 2.93
#